data_ac7bc5dd1f3a3ae082bc5068eb3572db
#
_entry.id   ac7bc5dd1f3a3ae082bc5068eb3572db
#
_cell.length_a   1.000
_cell.length_b   1.000
_cell.length_c   1.000
_cell.angle_alpha   90.00
_cell.angle_beta   90.00
_cell.angle_gamma   90.00
#
_symmetry.space_group_name_H-M   'P 1'
#
loop_
_entity.id
_entity.type
_entity.pdbx_description
1 polymer ?
#
loop_
_entity_poly.entity_id
_entity_poly.type
_entity_poly.pdbx_seq_one_letter_code
_entity_poly.pdbx_strand_id
1 'polypeptide(L)'
;IKRALKVFGELVVGIGVNPAKKYFFDLATRREIAEQSLKGLAGVKVIAFRGLLVDYAYENNFGTIIRGIRNSEDLNYELMLHQIGESQNQGIDTIYFPAKQELMHVSSGAVKALQLEQGLIHEFVPLFAKQKLELGISGQKIIAITGEIGAGKSHLSAHIKKLGEEKEHPVHIIDIDKIGHQILGELTAPIYCELRKEIAKKFGVSTSGEHCFIDRRRLGEIIFQDRAKLDYFNQLIYKPLLLQLRRQLYGKRGLILLDTALIAETQMSHLCNNNVVLIDIDTETQEQRLIERGYSKAQIKHRLNSQFTFNLKREMLEKRIAQDHHGKLWIVDGSKEIDLVKLYGEIETYFMDD
;
A
#
# COMPACT_ATOMS: atom_id res chain seq x y z
N ILE A 1 -16.73 -10.94 -9.05
CA ILE A 1 -17.02 -10.04 -10.18
C ILE A 1 -16.31 -10.52 -11.44
N LYS A 2 -14.95 -10.58 -11.54
CA LYS A 2 -14.23 -11.02 -12.76
C LYS A 2 -14.67 -12.39 -13.27
N ARG A 3 -15.03 -13.34 -12.40
CA ARG A 3 -15.56 -14.67 -12.81
C ARG A 3 -16.98 -14.57 -13.34
N ALA A 4 -17.81 -13.77 -12.71
CA ALA A 4 -19.18 -13.55 -13.14
C ALA A 4 -19.24 -12.80 -14.50
N LEU A 5 -18.37 -11.81 -14.73
CA LEU A 5 -18.24 -11.13 -16.02
C LEU A 5 -17.95 -12.08 -17.19
N LYS A 6 -17.17 -13.13 -16.94
CA LYS A 6 -16.90 -14.15 -17.99
C LYS A 6 -18.13 -14.96 -18.40
N VAL A 7 -19.13 -15.00 -17.53
CA VAL A 7 -20.38 -15.75 -17.77
C VAL A 7 -21.47 -14.85 -18.34
N PHE A 8 -21.59 -13.63 -17.80
CA PHE A 8 -22.72 -12.73 -18.09
C PHE A 8 -22.37 -11.55 -19.00
N GLY A 9 -21.09 -11.28 -19.21
CA GLY A 9 -20.63 -10.14 -20.03
C GLY A 9 -20.78 -8.78 -19.36
N GLU A 10 -21.92 -8.50 -18.75
CA GLU A 10 -22.22 -7.25 -18.03
C GLU A 10 -22.75 -7.54 -16.63
N LEU A 11 -22.39 -6.68 -15.68
CA LEU A 11 -22.80 -6.80 -14.28
C LEU A 11 -23.15 -5.44 -13.67
N VAL A 12 -24.21 -5.45 -12.86
CA VAL A 12 -24.52 -4.32 -11.96
C VAL A 12 -24.16 -4.73 -10.53
N VAL A 13 -23.27 -4.00 -9.90
CA VAL A 13 -22.84 -4.21 -8.51
C VAL A 13 -23.67 -3.30 -7.62
N GLY A 14 -24.63 -3.89 -6.89
CA GLY A 14 -25.54 -3.19 -6.00
C GLY A 14 -24.98 -3.01 -4.60
N ILE A 15 -24.85 -1.77 -4.13
CA ILE A 15 -24.50 -1.43 -2.76
C ILE A 15 -25.78 -1.15 -1.97
N GLY A 16 -26.28 -2.19 -1.30
CA GLY A 16 -27.52 -2.14 -0.53
C GLY A 16 -27.33 -1.64 0.91
N VAL A 17 -28.41 -1.20 1.52
CA VAL A 17 -28.49 -0.88 2.94
C VAL A 17 -29.34 -1.95 3.65
N ASN A 18 -28.74 -2.68 4.56
CA ASN A 18 -29.46 -3.55 5.48
C ASN A 18 -29.71 -2.79 6.80
N PRO A 19 -30.95 -2.45 7.16
CA PRO A 19 -31.25 -1.67 8.38
C PRO A 19 -30.77 -2.33 9.68
N ALA A 20 -30.63 -3.67 9.69
CA ALA A 20 -30.15 -4.41 10.85
C ALA A 20 -28.64 -4.40 11.02
N LYS A 21 -27.86 -3.86 10.06
CA LYS A 21 -26.40 -3.82 10.11
C LYS A 21 -25.87 -2.41 10.39
N LYS A 22 -24.95 -2.31 11.34
CA LYS A 22 -24.14 -1.11 11.54
C LYS A 22 -22.92 -1.15 10.59
N TYR A 23 -22.89 -0.22 9.65
CA TYR A 23 -21.79 -0.10 8.70
C TYR A 23 -20.70 0.81 9.24
N PHE A 24 -19.45 0.50 8.91
CA PHE A 24 -18.30 1.35 9.24
C PHE A 24 -18.24 2.58 8.33
N PHE A 25 -18.48 2.40 7.04
CA PHE A 25 -18.62 3.46 6.05
C PHE A 25 -20.10 3.69 5.72
N ASP A 26 -20.48 4.93 5.46
CA ASP A 26 -21.80 5.28 4.95
C ASP A 26 -22.06 4.72 3.53
N LEU A 27 -23.24 4.92 3.02
CA LEU A 27 -23.63 4.38 1.72
C LEU A 27 -22.84 5.03 0.57
N ALA A 28 -22.58 6.34 0.65
CA ALA A 28 -21.86 7.08 -0.39
C ALA A 28 -20.40 6.61 -0.48
N THR A 29 -19.72 6.53 0.66
CA THR A 29 -18.33 6.02 0.74
C THR A 29 -18.22 4.56 0.29
N ARG A 30 -19.18 3.71 0.66
CA ARG A 30 -19.19 2.31 0.21
C ARG A 30 -19.38 2.18 -1.30
N ARG A 31 -20.22 3.01 -1.89
CA ARG A 31 -20.39 3.09 -3.33
C ARG A 31 -19.11 3.55 -4.01
N GLU A 32 -18.50 4.62 -3.52
CA GLU A 32 -17.24 5.14 -4.02
C GLU A 32 -16.12 4.09 -3.97
N ILE A 33 -15.95 3.40 -2.83
CA ILE A 33 -15.00 2.30 -2.69
C ILE A 33 -15.24 1.23 -3.76
N ALA A 34 -16.49 0.86 -4.03
CA ALA A 34 -16.82 -0.11 -5.05
C ALA A 34 -16.50 0.40 -6.46
N GLU A 35 -16.87 1.66 -6.78
CA GLU A 35 -16.59 2.29 -8.07
C GLU A 35 -15.09 2.35 -8.36
N GLN A 36 -14.29 2.84 -7.42
CA GLN A 36 -12.84 2.93 -7.57
C GLN A 36 -12.16 1.54 -7.63
N SER A 37 -12.65 0.59 -6.83
CA SER A 37 -12.12 -0.79 -6.82
C SER A 37 -12.42 -1.56 -8.11
N LEU A 38 -13.43 -1.16 -8.84
CA LEU A 38 -13.88 -1.82 -10.08
C LEU A 38 -13.55 -1.00 -11.32
N LYS A 39 -12.93 0.16 -11.16
CA LYS A 39 -12.43 1.00 -12.24
C LYS A 39 -11.46 0.18 -13.12
N GLY A 40 -11.69 0.14 -14.40
CA GLY A 40 -10.88 -0.69 -15.32
C GLY A 40 -11.49 -2.07 -15.63
N LEU A 41 -12.63 -2.44 -15.03
CA LEU A 41 -13.41 -3.60 -15.47
C LEU A 41 -14.51 -3.14 -16.40
N ALA A 42 -14.33 -3.39 -17.70
CA ALA A 42 -15.39 -3.15 -18.70
C ALA A 42 -16.62 -4.01 -18.37
N GLY A 43 -17.82 -3.49 -18.64
CA GLY A 43 -19.07 -4.19 -18.39
C GLY A 43 -19.53 -4.19 -16.93
N VAL A 44 -18.92 -3.38 -16.05
CA VAL A 44 -19.35 -3.24 -14.65
C VAL A 44 -19.92 -1.85 -14.39
N LYS A 45 -21.13 -1.81 -13.82
CA LYS A 45 -21.76 -0.60 -13.29
C LYS A 45 -21.96 -0.76 -11.78
N VAL A 46 -21.67 0.28 -11.01
CA VAL A 46 -21.92 0.31 -9.56
C VAL A 46 -23.12 1.20 -9.28
N ILE A 47 -24.01 0.72 -8.43
CA ILE A 47 -25.19 1.48 -8.00
C ILE A 47 -25.35 1.39 -6.48
N ALA A 48 -26.03 2.38 -5.89
CA ALA A 48 -26.53 2.30 -4.52
C ALA A 48 -28.06 2.17 -4.56
N PHE A 49 -28.62 1.31 -3.74
CA PHE A 49 -30.07 1.11 -3.66
C PHE A 49 -30.54 0.94 -2.21
N ARG A 50 -31.83 1.13 -2.02
CA ARG A 50 -32.54 0.88 -0.76
C ARG A 50 -33.76 0.01 -1.06
N GLY A 51 -34.26 -0.71 -0.06
CA GLY A 51 -35.40 -1.60 -0.20
C GLY A 51 -34.98 -3.03 -0.59
N LEU A 52 -35.88 -3.80 -1.12
CA LEU A 52 -35.67 -5.18 -1.50
C LEU A 52 -34.84 -5.25 -2.81
N LEU A 53 -33.83 -6.12 -2.81
CA LEU A 53 -33.00 -6.31 -3.99
C LEU A 53 -33.80 -6.86 -5.18
N VAL A 54 -34.76 -7.72 -4.91
CA VAL A 54 -35.61 -8.31 -5.97
C VAL A 54 -36.50 -7.26 -6.65
N ASP A 55 -37.03 -6.29 -5.90
CA ASP A 55 -37.79 -5.17 -6.48
C ASP A 55 -36.91 -4.34 -7.40
N TYR A 56 -35.72 -3.98 -6.93
CA TYR A 56 -34.76 -3.25 -7.74
C TYR A 56 -34.37 -4.03 -9.01
N ALA A 57 -34.17 -5.35 -8.89
CA ALA A 57 -33.85 -6.21 -10.02
C ALA A 57 -35.00 -6.24 -11.05
N TYR A 58 -36.21 -6.37 -10.57
CA TYR A 58 -37.40 -6.36 -11.42
C TYR A 58 -37.60 -5.03 -12.15
N GLU A 59 -37.54 -3.91 -11.44
CA GLU A 59 -37.69 -2.56 -12.01
C GLU A 59 -36.63 -2.24 -13.09
N ASN A 60 -35.47 -2.85 -13.00
CA ASN A 60 -34.37 -2.64 -13.94
C ASN A 60 -34.18 -3.79 -14.94
N ASN A 61 -35.14 -4.72 -15.06
CA ASN A 61 -35.13 -5.87 -15.96
C ASN A 61 -33.90 -6.78 -15.77
N PHE A 62 -33.45 -7.00 -14.53
CA PHE A 62 -32.44 -7.98 -14.22
C PHE A 62 -33.08 -9.33 -13.92
N GLY A 63 -32.79 -10.35 -14.72
CA GLY A 63 -33.35 -11.69 -14.54
C GLY A 63 -32.60 -12.54 -13.50
N THR A 64 -31.45 -12.09 -12.99
CA THR A 64 -30.60 -12.92 -12.15
C THR A 64 -29.84 -12.09 -11.11
N ILE A 65 -29.86 -12.57 -9.86
CA ILE A 65 -29.02 -12.06 -8.77
C ILE A 65 -27.80 -12.98 -8.63
N ILE A 66 -26.62 -12.39 -8.44
CA ILE A 66 -25.37 -13.13 -8.22
C ILE A 66 -24.90 -12.93 -6.80
N ARG A 67 -24.61 -14.04 -6.10
CA ARG A 67 -24.10 -14.03 -4.74
C ARG A 67 -22.77 -14.79 -4.61
N GLY A 68 -21.84 -14.25 -3.85
CA GLY A 68 -20.61 -14.93 -3.48
C GLY A 68 -20.79 -15.66 -2.15
N ILE A 69 -20.40 -16.91 -2.06
CA ILE A 69 -20.43 -17.71 -0.83
C ILE A 69 -19.03 -18.18 -0.46
N ARG A 70 -18.69 -18.15 0.83
CA ARG A 70 -17.38 -18.54 1.36
C ARG A 70 -17.44 -19.84 2.14
N ASN A 71 -18.55 -20.09 2.82
CA ASN A 71 -18.77 -21.23 3.68
C ASN A 71 -20.28 -21.59 3.74
N SER A 72 -20.60 -22.63 4.51
CA SER A 72 -21.98 -23.11 4.69
C SER A 72 -22.88 -22.09 5.39
N GLU A 73 -22.35 -21.28 6.31
CA GLU A 73 -23.13 -20.27 7.01
C GLU A 73 -23.55 -19.15 6.05
N ASP A 74 -22.62 -18.66 5.19
CA ASP A 74 -22.94 -17.73 4.12
C ASP A 74 -24.03 -18.33 3.19
N LEU A 75 -23.87 -19.60 2.78
CA LEU A 75 -24.84 -20.27 1.91
C LEU A 75 -26.23 -20.32 2.56
N ASN A 76 -26.33 -20.75 3.80
CA ASN A 76 -27.61 -20.83 4.51
C ASN A 76 -28.30 -19.46 4.62
N TYR A 77 -27.52 -18.43 4.91
CA TYR A 77 -28.03 -17.06 4.98
C TYR A 77 -28.51 -16.55 3.60
N GLU A 78 -27.76 -16.79 2.54
CA GLU A 78 -28.14 -16.38 1.19
C GLU A 78 -29.31 -17.18 0.64
N LEU A 79 -29.46 -18.49 0.99
CA LEU A 79 -30.64 -19.28 0.66
C LEU A 79 -31.89 -18.74 1.35
N MET A 80 -31.80 -18.35 2.62
CA MET A 80 -32.91 -17.71 3.33
C MET A 80 -33.32 -16.40 2.62
N LEU A 81 -32.35 -15.56 2.23
CA LEU A 81 -32.63 -14.32 1.49
C LEU A 81 -33.25 -14.59 0.12
N HIS A 82 -32.83 -15.65 -0.58
CA HIS A 82 -33.43 -16.07 -1.84
C HIS A 82 -34.89 -16.49 -1.65
N GLN A 83 -35.21 -17.32 -0.65
CA GLN A 83 -36.58 -17.74 -0.36
C GLN A 83 -37.51 -16.54 -0.02
N ILE A 84 -36.98 -15.57 0.75
CA ILE A 84 -37.71 -14.32 1.00
C ILE A 84 -37.94 -13.56 -0.31
N GLY A 85 -36.93 -13.48 -1.18
CA GLY A 85 -37.07 -12.86 -2.50
C GLY A 85 -38.12 -13.57 -3.39
N GLU A 86 -38.08 -14.89 -3.46
CA GLU A 86 -39.06 -15.68 -4.20
C GLU A 86 -40.51 -15.46 -3.73
N SER A 87 -40.71 -15.25 -2.40
CA SER A 87 -42.04 -14.96 -1.85
C SER A 87 -42.65 -13.67 -2.38
N GLN A 88 -41.86 -12.78 -3.01
CA GLN A 88 -42.31 -11.57 -3.64
C GLN A 88 -42.81 -11.78 -5.09
N ASN A 89 -42.69 -13.00 -5.65
CA ASN A 89 -43.17 -13.40 -6.98
C ASN A 89 -42.65 -12.56 -8.15
N GLN A 90 -41.40 -12.03 -8.06
CA GLN A 90 -40.79 -11.19 -9.10
C GLN A 90 -40.12 -12.01 -10.20
N GLY A 91 -40.01 -13.33 -10.07
CA GLY A 91 -39.39 -14.22 -11.05
C GLY A 91 -37.87 -14.04 -11.19
N ILE A 92 -37.20 -13.50 -10.16
CA ILE A 92 -35.75 -13.28 -10.16
C ILE A 92 -35.03 -14.45 -9.48
N ASP A 93 -34.20 -15.13 -10.25
CA ASP A 93 -33.42 -16.28 -9.74
C ASP A 93 -32.05 -15.84 -9.16
N THR A 94 -31.44 -16.71 -8.36
CA THR A 94 -30.16 -16.45 -7.70
C THR A 94 -29.11 -17.49 -8.05
N ILE A 95 -27.94 -17.04 -8.51
CA ILE A 95 -26.78 -17.87 -8.83
C ILE A 95 -25.69 -17.64 -7.79
N TYR A 96 -25.12 -18.74 -7.28
CA TYR A 96 -24.09 -18.73 -6.27
C TYR A 96 -22.71 -19.00 -6.83
N PHE A 97 -21.75 -18.13 -6.53
CA PHE A 97 -20.35 -18.30 -6.89
C PHE A 97 -19.53 -18.64 -5.62
N PRO A 98 -18.97 -19.84 -5.48
CA PRO A 98 -18.08 -20.14 -4.37
C PRO A 98 -16.81 -19.27 -4.44
N ALA A 99 -16.38 -18.75 -3.30
CA ALA A 99 -15.14 -18.03 -3.18
C ALA A 99 -13.97 -18.96 -3.51
N LYS A 100 -12.85 -18.38 -3.96
CA LYS A 100 -11.59 -19.11 -4.09
C LYS A 100 -11.08 -19.48 -2.70
N GLN A 101 -10.42 -20.63 -2.58
CA GLN A 101 -9.94 -21.15 -1.31
C GLN A 101 -9.06 -20.14 -0.56
N GLU A 102 -8.16 -19.47 -1.27
CA GLU A 102 -7.29 -18.45 -0.70
C GLU A 102 -8.01 -17.20 -0.16
N LEU A 103 -9.29 -16.99 -0.50
CA LEU A 103 -10.10 -15.85 -0.09
C LEU A 103 -11.26 -16.22 0.87
N MET A 104 -11.42 -17.49 1.23
CA MET A 104 -12.54 -17.93 2.08
C MET A 104 -12.51 -17.30 3.48
N HIS A 105 -11.33 -16.99 3.99
CA HIS A 105 -11.14 -16.36 5.30
C HIS A 105 -11.33 -14.82 5.27
N VAL A 106 -11.41 -14.22 4.08
CA VAL A 106 -11.50 -12.75 3.93
C VAL A 106 -12.93 -12.29 4.21
N SER A 107 -13.08 -11.45 5.22
CA SER A 107 -14.34 -10.79 5.55
C SER A 107 -14.10 -9.34 5.95
N SER A 108 -15.14 -8.51 5.91
CA SER A 108 -15.01 -7.11 6.34
C SER A 108 -14.59 -6.97 7.81
N GLY A 109 -14.99 -7.93 8.66
CA GLY A 109 -14.55 -8.00 10.06
C GLY A 109 -13.06 -8.31 10.17
N ALA A 110 -12.60 -9.37 9.48
CA ALA A 110 -11.20 -9.78 9.49
C ALA A 110 -10.27 -8.68 8.94
N VAL A 111 -10.65 -8.04 7.83
CA VAL A 111 -9.86 -6.94 7.24
C VAL A 111 -9.75 -5.75 8.19
N LYS A 112 -10.86 -5.35 8.84
CA LYS A 112 -10.84 -4.26 9.83
C LYS A 112 -10.00 -4.60 11.07
N ALA A 113 -10.09 -5.84 11.56
CA ALA A 113 -9.28 -6.29 12.69
C ALA A 113 -7.78 -6.29 12.33
N LEU A 114 -7.42 -6.77 11.15
CA LEU A 114 -6.04 -6.70 10.66
C LEU A 114 -5.54 -5.25 10.52
N GLN A 115 -6.37 -4.34 10.00
CA GLN A 115 -5.99 -2.93 9.88
C GLN A 115 -5.78 -2.27 11.24
N LEU A 116 -6.62 -2.59 12.23
CA LEU A 116 -6.45 -2.07 13.60
C LEU A 116 -5.07 -2.43 14.18
N GLU A 117 -4.58 -3.62 13.89
CA GLU A 117 -3.28 -4.13 14.32
C GLU A 117 -2.15 -3.83 13.32
N GLN A 118 -2.36 -2.92 12.36
CA GLN A 118 -1.40 -2.57 11.32
C GLN A 118 -0.98 -3.78 10.44
N GLY A 119 -1.87 -4.78 10.31
CA GLY A 119 -1.65 -5.93 9.44
C GLY A 119 -1.70 -5.55 7.96
N LEU A 120 -1.05 -6.33 7.11
CA LEU A 120 -1.10 -6.11 5.67
C LEU A 120 -2.46 -6.56 5.11
N ILE A 121 -3.20 -5.62 4.56
CA ILE A 121 -4.52 -5.88 3.97
C ILE A 121 -4.55 -5.68 2.44
N HIS A 122 -3.45 -5.25 1.82
CA HIS A 122 -3.38 -4.96 0.39
C HIS A 122 -3.58 -6.19 -0.51
N GLU A 123 -3.40 -7.40 0.03
CA GLU A 123 -3.70 -8.65 -0.68
C GLU A 123 -5.20 -8.99 -0.66
N PHE A 124 -5.95 -8.42 0.26
CA PHE A 124 -7.37 -8.73 0.49
C PHE A 124 -8.32 -7.66 -0.05
N VAL A 125 -7.83 -6.42 -0.18
CA VAL A 125 -8.62 -5.29 -0.65
C VAL A 125 -7.81 -4.44 -1.62
N PRO A 126 -8.46 -3.78 -2.59
CA PRO A 126 -7.81 -2.78 -3.45
C PRO A 126 -7.21 -1.63 -2.64
N LEU A 127 -6.16 -0.98 -3.17
CA LEU A 127 -5.43 0.06 -2.44
C LEU A 127 -6.30 1.26 -2.06
N PHE A 128 -7.28 1.62 -2.88
CA PHE A 128 -8.25 2.66 -2.51
C PHE A 128 -9.02 2.28 -1.23
N ALA A 129 -9.53 1.05 -1.16
CA ALA A 129 -10.21 0.56 0.04
C ALA A 129 -9.27 0.50 1.26
N LYS A 130 -8.00 0.10 1.04
CA LYS A 130 -6.97 0.12 2.08
C LYS A 130 -6.76 1.53 2.61
N GLN A 131 -6.60 2.54 1.74
CA GLN A 131 -6.42 3.93 2.14
C GLN A 131 -7.60 4.45 2.98
N LYS A 132 -8.84 4.20 2.55
CA LYS A 132 -10.05 4.56 3.33
C LYS A 132 -10.09 3.85 4.69
N LEU A 133 -9.65 2.59 4.79
CA LEU A 133 -9.56 1.87 6.06
C LEU A 133 -8.45 2.41 6.97
N GLU A 134 -7.28 2.74 6.43
CA GLU A 134 -6.20 3.39 7.18
C GLU A 134 -6.65 4.73 7.75
N LEU A 135 -7.29 5.55 6.94
CA LEU A 135 -7.82 6.84 7.37
C LEU A 135 -8.92 6.67 8.42
N GLY A 136 -9.90 5.81 8.17
CA GLY A 136 -11.07 5.66 9.05
C GLY A 136 -10.79 4.91 10.35
N ILE A 137 -9.95 3.85 10.34
CA ILE A 137 -9.65 3.04 11.52
C ILE A 137 -8.46 3.60 12.29
N SER A 138 -7.34 3.81 11.60
CA SER A 138 -6.06 4.18 12.21
C SER A 138 -5.84 5.68 12.23
N GLY A 139 -6.61 6.46 11.46
CA GLY A 139 -6.42 7.90 11.29
C GLY A 139 -5.12 8.25 10.58
N GLN A 140 -4.65 7.37 9.69
CA GLN A 140 -3.35 7.46 9.04
C GLN A 140 -3.49 7.88 7.58
N LYS A 141 -2.71 8.88 7.18
CA LYS A 141 -2.48 9.31 5.81
C LYS A 141 -1.04 8.93 5.46
N ILE A 142 -0.82 7.89 4.67
CA ILE A 142 0.53 7.35 4.45
C ILE A 142 1.03 7.73 3.06
N ILE A 143 2.19 8.40 3.00
CA ILE A 143 2.92 8.68 1.76
C ILE A 143 4.38 8.26 1.90
N ALA A 144 5.03 7.96 0.78
CA ALA A 144 6.47 7.75 0.76
C ALA A 144 7.19 8.96 0.19
N ILE A 145 8.38 9.23 0.69
CA ILE A 145 9.32 10.18 0.11
C ILE A 145 10.51 9.40 -0.42
N THR A 146 10.75 9.49 -1.72
CA THR A 146 11.82 8.77 -2.40
C THR A 146 12.58 9.66 -3.38
N GLY A 147 13.68 9.16 -3.87
CA GLY A 147 14.58 9.85 -4.80
C GLY A 147 15.98 9.25 -4.70
N GLU A 148 16.86 9.62 -5.59
CA GLU A 148 18.24 9.17 -5.59
C GLU A 148 18.98 9.58 -4.30
N ILE A 149 20.15 8.99 -4.08
CA ILE A 149 21.04 9.41 -3.00
C ILE A 149 21.43 10.89 -3.20
N GLY A 150 21.43 11.67 -2.13
CA GLY A 150 21.72 13.13 -2.25
C GLY A 150 20.53 13.98 -2.63
N ALA A 151 19.39 13.43 -3.07
CA ALA A 151 18.21 14.17 -3.51
C ALA A 151 17.55 15.08 -2.43
N GLY A 152 17.81 14.83 -1.15
CA GLY A 152 17.29 15.68 -0.08
C GLY A 152 16.04 15.10 0.63
N LYS A 153 15.77 13.81 0.53
CA LYS A 153 14.61 13.12 1.15
C LYS A 153 14.40 13.52 2.62
N SER A 154 15.39 13.25 3.46
CA SER A 154 15.27 13.49 4.92
C SER A 154 15.14 14.99 5.26
N HIS A 155 15.71 15.87 4.42
CA HIS A 155 15.52 17.32 4.54
C HIS A 155 14.06 17.69 4.25
N LEU A 156 13.49 17.18 3.15
CA LEU A 156 12.09 17.38 2.80
C LEU A 156 11.15 16.83 3.88
N SER A 157 11.40 15.61 4.35
CA SER A 157 10.61 14.99 5.44
C SER A 157 10.61 15.83 6.71
N ALA A 158 11.78 16.36 7.11
CA ALA A 158 11.91 17.22 8.29
C ALA A 158 11.15 18.53 8.15
N HIS A 159 11.17 19.15 6.96
CA HIS A 159 10.45 20.39 6.70
C HIS A 159 8.93 20.19 6.64
N ILE A 160 8.44 19.11 6.00
CA ILE A 160 7.03 18.77 6.03
C ILE A 160 6.56 18.53 7.46
N LYS A 161 7.38 17.85 8.28
CA LYS A 161 7.05 17.64 9.70
C LYS A 161 6.94 18.95 10.45
N LYS A 162 7.92 19.87 10.28
CA LYS A 162 7.88 21.19 10.92
C LYS A 162 6.64 21.99 10.50
N LEU A 163 6.30 21.98 9.22
CA LEU A 163 5.09 22.65 8.71
C LEU A 163 3.81 22.06 9.29
N GLY A 164 3.76 20.73 9.47
CA GLY A 164 2.64 20.07 10.15
C GLY A 164 2.53 20.48 11.62
N GLU A 165 3.66 20.57 12.33
CA GLU A 165 3.70 21.03 13.74
C GLU A 165 3.19 22.49 13.85
N GLU A 166 3.57 23.37 12.92
CA GLU A 166 3.08 24.76 12.85
C GLU A 166 1.56 24.85 12.61
N LYS A 167 0.98 23.85 11.94
CA LYS A 167 -0.47 23.75 11.68
C LYS A 167 -1.23 22.89 12.68
N GLU A 168 -0.58 22.42 13.73
CA GLU A 168 -1.14 21.48 14.73
C GLU A 168 -1.61 20.14 14.12
N HIS A 169 -1.05 19.76 12.98
CA HIS A 169 -1.32 18.48 12.32
C HIS A 169 -0.21 17.48 12.66
N PRO A 170 -0.50 16.33 13.26
CA PRO A 170 0.51 15.32 13.56
C PRO A 170 1.18 14.79 12.28
N VAL A 171 2.52 14.91 12.23
CA VAL A 171 3.33 14.35 11.15
C VAL A 171 4.43 13.46 11.74
N HIS A 172 4.50 12.22 11.26
CA HIS A 172 5.46 11.22 11.72
C HIS A 172 6.38 10.80 10.57
N ILE A 173 7.68 10.73 10.83
CA ILE A 173 8.66 10.21 9.88
C ILE A 173 9.04 8.80 10.31
N ILE A 174 8.99 7.86 9.36
CA ILE A 174 9.47 6.48 9.51
C ILE A 174 10.50 6.24 8.42
N ASP A 175 11.76 6.09 8.83
CA ASP A 175 12.89 5.80 7.95
C ASP A 175 13.00 4.29 7.74
N ILE A 176 12.56 3.82 6.56
CA ILE A 176 12.57 2.39 6.20
C ILE A 176 14.02 1.91 6.00
N ASP A 177 14.90 2.73 5.46
CA ASP A 177 16.29 2.38 5.25
C ASP A 177 16.99 2.19 6.61
N LYS A 178 16.66 3.01 7.62
CA LYS A 178 17.11 2.83 9.00
C LYS A 178 16.59 1.55 9.64
N ILE A 179 15.33 1.18 9.40
CA ILE A 179 14.78 -0.11 9.86
C ILE A 179 15.63 -1.26 9.30
N GLY A 180 15.96 -1.24 8.01
CA GLY A 180 16.85 -2.22 7.40
C GLY A 180 18.22 -2.26 8.09
N HIS A 181 18.78 -1.11 8.44
CA HIS A 181 20.04 -1.01 9.19
C HIS A 181 19.94 -1.64 10.58
N GLN A 182 18.85 -1.37 11.30
CA GLN A 182 18.62 -1.94 12.64
C GLN A 182 18.49 -3.46 12.59
N ILE A 183 17.80 -4.00 11.61
CA ILE A 183 17.67 -5.45 11.40
C ILE A 183 19.05 -6.10 11.19
N LEU A 184 19.92 -5.48 10.42
CA LEU A 184 21.23 -6.04 10.07
C LEU A 184 22.30 -5.84 11.15
N GLY A 185 22.20 -4.81 12.00
CA GLY A 185 23.31 -4.43 12.89
C GLY A 185 22.96 -4.01 14.32
N GLU A 186 21.67 -3.99 14.73
CA GLU A 186 21.31 -3.48 16.06
C GLU A 186 20.38 -4.41 16.84
N LEU A 187 19.36 -4.99 16.18
CA LEU A 187 18.35 -5.79 16.86
C LEU A 187 18.92 -7.12 17.35
N THR A 188 18.67 -7.45 18.63
CA THR A 188 19.30 -8.57 19.33
C THR A 188 18.44 -9.83 19.48
N ALA A 189 17.14 -9.75 19.17
CA ALA A 189 16.27 -10.92 19.30
C ALA A 189 16.75 -12.09 18.41
N PRO A 190 16.63 -13.35 18.85
CA PRO A 190 17.19 -14.54 18.17
C PRO A 190 16.85 -14.64 16.69
N ILE A 191 15.62 -14.28 16.31
CA ILE A 191 15.16 -14.32 14.92
C ILE A 191 16.00 -13.44 13.98
N TYR A 192 16.55 -12.32 14.47
CA TYR A 192 17.41 -11.46 13.67
C TYR A 192 18.83 -12.03 13.52
N CYS A 193 19.32 -12.75 14.52
CA CYS A 193 20.60 -13.45 14.41
C CYS A 193 20.49 -14.60 13.39
N GLU A 194 19.41 -15.37 13.42
CA GLU A 194 19.16 -16.45 12.43
C GLU A 194 19.08 -15.90 11.02
N LEU A 195 18.28 -14.84 10.81
CA LEU A 195 18.22 -14.13 9.52
C LEU A 195 19.60 -13.68 9.04
N ARG A 196 20.39 -13.05 9.91
CA ARG A 196 21.73 -12.58 9.56
C ARG A 196 22.67 -13.71 9.21
N LYS A 197 22.60 -14.86 9.90
CA LYS A 197 23.35 -16.08 9.54
C LYS A 197 22.95 -16.59 8.14
N GLU A 198 21.64 -16.59 7.83
CA GLU A 198 21.15 -16.97 6.52
C GLU A 198 21.66 -16.04 5.43
N ILE A 199 21.57 -14.72 5.63
CA ILE A 199 22.12 -13.69 4.73
C ILE A 199 23.63 -13.89 4.57
N ALA A 200 24.37 -14.06 5.66
CA ALA A 200 25.82 -14.26 5.66
C ALA A 200 26.22 -15.47 4.84
N LYS A 201 25.55 -16.60 5.05
CA LYS A 201 25.76 -17.85 4.29
C LYS A 201 25.47 -17.66 2.81
N LYS A 202 24.37 -16.99 2.47
CA LYS A 202 23.93 -16.82 1.07
C LYS A 202 24.84 -15.89 0.28
N PHE A 203 25.29 -14.80 0.90
CA PHE A 203 26.06 -13.77 0.22
C PHE A 203 27.58 -13.82 0.50
N GLY A 204 28.04 -14.76 1.31
CA GLY A 204 29.46 -14.92 1.63
C GLY A 204 30.03 -13.74 2.46
N VAL A 205 29.19 -13.11 3.31
CA VAL A 205 29.64 -12.06 4.21
C VAL A 205 29.86 -12.60 5.62
N SER A 206 30.82 -12.02 6.35
CA SER A 206 31.09 -12.42 7.73
C SER A 206 30.06 -11.78 8.69
N THR A 207 29.81 -12.48 9.80
CA THR A 207 29.07 -11.94 10.95
C THR A 207 30.01 -11.66 12.10
N SER A 208 29.65 -10.72 12.98
CA SER A 208 30.42 -10.33 14.17
C SER A 208 29.57 -10.34 15.43
N GLY A 209 30.21 -10.61 16.57
CA GLY A 209 29.57 -10.62 17.88
C GLY A 209 28.58 -11.77 18.11
N GLU A 210 28.05 -11.85 19.34
CA GLU A 210 27.07 -12.88 19.74
C GLU A 210 25.75 -12.81 18.94
N HIS A 211 25.40 -11.61 18.48
CA HIS A 211 24.17 -11.35 17.72
C HIS A 211 24.34 -11.44 16.20
N CYS A 212 25.49 -11.91 15.73
CA CYS A 212 25.77 -12.16 14.30
C CYS A 212 25.57 -10.91 13.42
N PHE A 213 26.00 -9.72 13.85
CA PHE A 213 25.87 -8.49 13.08
C PHE A 213 26.62 -8.56 11.74
N ILE A 214 26.01 -8.02 10.69
CA ILE A 214 26.55 -8.05 9.32
C ILE A 214 27.26 -6.72 9.01
N ASP A 215 28.43 -6.82 8.34
CA ASP A 215 29.02 -5.67 7.67
C ASP A 215 28.15 -5.26 6.47
N ARG A 216 27.34 -4.23 6.71
CA ARG A 216 26.40 -3.69 5.72
C ARG A 216 27.08 -3.14 4.47
N ARG A 217 28.31 -2.61 4.62
CA ARG A 217 29.05 -2.05 3.49
C ARG A 217 29.40 -3.17 2.51
N ARG A 218 30.00 -4.25 3.05
CA ARG A 218 30.38 -5.41 2.24
C ARG A 218 29.16 -6.12 1.63
N LEU A 219 28.08 -6.25 2.40
CA LEU A 219 26.83 -6.79 1.87
C LEU A 219 26.30 -5.94 0.72
N GLY A 220 26.27 -4.61 0.88
CA GLY A 220 25.82 -3.67 -0.15
C GLY A 220 26.65 -3.79 -1.44
N GLU A 221 27.98 -3.92 -1.35
CA GLU A 221 28.87 -4.12 -2.50
C GLU A 221 28.50 -5.38 -3.30
N ILE A 222 27.95 -6.41 -2.65
CA ILE A 222 27.59 -7.68 -3.29
C ILE A 222 26.18 -7.63 -3.90
N ILE A 223 25.20 -7.12 -3.14
CA ILE A 223 23.80 -7.18 -3.56
C ILE A 223 23.45 -6.13 -4.62
N PHE A 224 24.06 -4.95 -4.59
CA PHE A 224 23.77 -3.89 -5.55
C PHE A 224 24.42 -4.09 -6.93
N GLN A 225 25.33 -5.03 -7.07
CA GLN A 225 25.95 -5.39 -8.36
C GLN A 225 25.13 -6.40 -9.17
N ASP A 226 24.18 -7.07 -8.53
CA ASP A 226 23.43 -8.18 -9.13
C ASP A 226 21.96 -8.09 -8.74
N ARG A 227 21.10 -7.86 -9.73
CA ARG A 227 19.66 -7.73 -9.54
C ARG A 227 19.03 -8.94 -8.86
N ALA A 228 19.43 -10.15 -9.24
CA ALA A 228 18.89 -11.37 -8.64
C ALA A 228 19.29 -11.50 -7.16
N LYS A 229 20.50 -11.06 -6.80
CA LYS A 229 20.94 -11.00 -5.40
C LYS A 229 20.16 -9.97 -4.60
N LEU A 230 19.91 -8.79 -5.15
CA LEU A 230 19.10 -7.75 -4.52
C LEU A 230 17.67 -8.24 -4.29
N ASP A 231 17.04 -8.86 -5.29
CA ASP A 231 15.68 -9.37 -5.19
C ASP A 231 15.59 -10.48 -4.14
N TYR A 232 16.57 -11.38 -4.06
CA TYR A 232 16.63 -12.41 -3.02
C TYR A 232 16.84 -11.80 -1.62
N PHE A 233 17.74 -10.83 -1.49
CA PHE A 233 17.94 -10.10 -0.23
C PHE A 233 16.65 -9.41 0.22
N ASN A 234 15.95 -8.74 -0.70
CA ASN A 234 14.67 -8.09 -0.40
C ASN A 234 13.62 -9.10 0.09
N GLN A 235 13.57 -10.30 -0.47
CA GLN A 235 12.67 -11.37 0.00
C GLN A 235 13.00 -11.80 1.44
N LEU A 236 14.28 -11.94 1.78
CA LEU A 236 14.71 -12.31 3.13
C LEU A 236 14.38 -11.25 4.17
N ILE A 237 14.66 -9.97 3.86
CA ILE A 237 14.47 -8.88 4.81
C ILE A 237 13.01 -8.40 4.91
N TYR A 238 12.16 -8.75 3.95
CA TYR A 238 10.79 -8.24 3.84
C TYR A 238 9.95 -8.47 5.10
N LYS A 239 9.86 -9.71 5.58
CA LYS A 239 9.08 -10.04 6.78
C LYS A 239 9.53 -9.30 8.04
N PRO A 240 10.83 -9.32 8.42
CA PRO A 240 11.32 -8.57 9.58
C PRO A 240 11.18 -7.05 9.41
N LEU A 241 11.34 -6.52 8.20
CA LEU A 241 11.12 -5.11 7.91
C LEU A 241 9.66 -4.72 8.17
N LEU A 242 8.71 -5.49 7.66
CA LEU A 242 7.29 -5.27 7.90
C LEU A 242 6.91 -5.36 9.38
N LEU A 243 7.51 -6.28 10.13
CA LEU A 243 7.29 -6.37 11.57
C LEU A 243 7.71 -5.09 12.28
N GLN A 244 8.89 -4.55 11.95
CA GLN A 244 9.37 -3.29 12.54
C GLN A 244 8.56 -2.09 12.07
N LEU A 245 8.15 -2.05 10.79
CA LEU A 245 7.29 -1.00 10.26
C LEU A 245 5.94 -0.96 11.01
N ARG A 246 5.29 -2.11 11.21
CA ARG A 246 4.04 -2.20 11.98
C ARG A 246 4.19 -1.64 13.38
N ARG A 247 5.28 -2.00 14.08
CA ARG A 247 5.58 -1.47 15.43
C ARG A 247 5.72 0.04 15.42
N GLN A 248 6.33 0.60 14.38
CA GLN A 248 6.48 2.05 14.26
C GLN A 248 5.19 2.76 13.83
N LEU A 249 4.31 2.12 13.08
CA LEU A 249 3.00 2.65 12.69
C LEU A 249 1.97 2.61 13.83
N TYR A 250 2.08 1.60 14.71
CA TYR A 250 1.10 1.36 15.75
C TYR A 250 0.90 2.59 16.66
N GLY A 251 -0.36 2.98 16.82
CA GLY A 251 -0.76 4.14 17.63
C GLY A 251 -0.47 5.52 17.03
N LYS A 252 0.19 5.62 15.88
CA LYS A 252 0.40 6.89 15.19
C LYS A 252 -0.83 7.28 14.38
N ARG A 253 -1.19 8.55 14.42
CA ARG A 253 -2.30 9.17 13.66
C ARG A 253 -1.78 10.40 12.93
N GLY A 254 -2.43 10.80 11.86
CA GLY A 254 -2.03 11.94 11.04
C GLY A 254 -1.23 11.53 9.81
N LEU A 255 -0.38 12.42 9.32
CA LEU A 255 0.44 12.20 8.14
C LEU A 255 1.68 11.36 8.50
N ILE A 256 1.85 10.24 7.82
CA ILE A 256 2.99 9.34 7.98
C ILE A 256 3.86 9.45 6.73
N LEU A 257 5.11 9.87 6.91
CA LEU A 257 6.12 9.96 5.87
C LEU A 257 7.02 8.73 5.95
N LEU A 258 6.95 7.85 4.95
CA LEU A 258 7.88 6.73 4.80
C LEU A 258 9.11 7.23 4.01
N ASP A 259 10.21 7.56 4.71
CA ASP A 259 11.47 7.96 4.07
C ASP A 259 12.22 6.70 3.61
N THR A 260 12.41 6.56 2.31
CA THR A 260 13.11 5.41 1.73
C THR A 260 13.66 5.71 0.33
N ALA A 261 14.85 5.22 0.05
CA ALA A 261 15.45 5.34 -1.28
C ALA A 261 14.96 4.28 -2.28
N LEU A 262 14.47 3.14 -1.79
CA LEU A 262 14.31 1.93 -2.60
C LEU A 262 12.85 1.49 -2.83
N ILE A 263 11.86 2.34 -2.59
CA ILE A 263 10.44 1.94 -2.67
C ILE A 263 10.01 1.47 -4.07
N ALA A 264 10.59 2.07 -5.11
CA ALA A 264 10.35 1.68 -6.49
C ALA A 264 11.04 0.35 -6.82
N GLU A 265 12.32 0.22 -6.44
CA GLU A 265 13.14 -0.96 -6.67
C GLU A 265 12.59 -2.21 -5.97
N THR A 266 12.10 -2.04 -4.77
CA THR A 266 11.53 -3.12 -3.96
C THR A 266 10.06 -3.40 -4.26
N GLN A 267 9.43 -2.58 -5.11
CA GLN A 267 8.00 -2.64 -5.44
C GLN A 267 7.08 -2.57 -4.21
N MET A 268 7.50 -1.84 -3.18
CA MET A 268 6.77 -1.74 -1.91
C MET A 268 5.85 -0.51 -1.80
N SER A 269 5.53 0.15 -2.92
CA SER A 269 4.66 1.34 -2.95
C SER A 269 3.22 1.07 -2.44
N HIS A 270 2.79 -0.20 -2.41
CA HIS A 270 1.55 -0.61 -1.75
C HIS A 270 1.51 -0.29 -0.23
N LEU A 271 2.67 -0.13 0.41
CA LEU A 271 2.74 0.27 1.83
C LEU A 271 2.20 1.68 2.05
N CYS A 272 2.35 2.57 1.08
CA CYS A 272 1.82 3.93 1.08
C CYS A 272 0.68 4.14 0.05
N ASN A 273 -0.03 3.09 -0.35
CA ASN A 273 -1.12 3.15 -1.32
C ASN A 273 -0.73 3.77 -2.67
N ASN A 274 0.52 3.58 -3.09
CA ASN A 274 1.14 4.22 -4.25
C ASN A 274 1.18 5.77 -4.18
N ASN A 275 1.06 6.37 -3.00
CA ASN A 275 1.18 7.81 -2.78
C ASN A 275 2.65 8.15 -2.53
N VAL A 276 3.32 8.73 -3.50
CA VAL A 276 4.77 8.92 -3.46
C VAL A 276 5.16 10.33 -3.86
N VAL A 277 6.01 10.97 -3.05
CA VAL A 277 6.76 12.15 -3.44
C VAL A 277 8.12 11.70 -3.98
N LEU A 278 8.36 11.89 -5.26
CA LEU A 278 9.61 11.57 -5.95
C LEU A 278 10.41 12.83 -6.16
N ILE A 279 11.61 12.88 -5.59
CA ILE A 279 12.51 14.03 -5.69
C ILE A 279 13.44 13.82 -6.89
N ASP A 280 13.35 14.73 -7.84
CA ASP A 280 14.33 14.90 -8.91
C ASP A 280 15.50 15.76 -8.42
N ILE A 281 16.71 15.51 -8.95
CA ILE A 281 17.89 16.30 -8.64
C ILE A 281 18.84 16.29 -9.83
N ASP A 282 19.39 17.43 -10.19
CA ASP A 282 20.44 17.48 -11.20
C ASP A 282 21.77 16.87 -10.68
N THR A 283 22.57 16.38 -11.61
CA THR A 283 23.80 15.68 -11.29
C THR A 283 24.81 16.54 -10.55
N GLU A 284 24.89 17.84 -10.88
CA GLU A 284 25.87 18.76 -10.28
C GLU A 284 25.54 19.00 -8.81
N THR A 285 24.30 19.37 -8.50
CA THR A 285 23.80 19.55 -7.12
C THR A 285 23.93 18.26 -6.32
N GLN A 286 23.64 17.11 -6.94
CA GLN A 286 23.74 15.79 -6.30
C GLN A 286 25.18 15.46 -5.91
N GLU A 287 26.13 15.61 -6.84
CA GLU A 287 27.55 15.38 -6.57
C GLU A 287 28.08 16.30 -5.50
N GLN A 288 27.76 17.59 -5.55
CA GLN A 288 28.17 18.56 -4.55
C GLN A 288 27.70 18.17 -3.16
N ARG A 289 26.42 17.84 -2.99
CA ARG A 289 25.86 17.40 -1.69
C ARG A 289 26.51 16.13 -1.16
N LEU A 290 26.91 15.22 -2.05
CA LEU A 290 27.59 13.98 -1.66
C LEU A 290 29.06 14.26 -1.25
N ILE A 291 29.75 15.18 -1.92
CA ILE A 291 31.08 15.63 -1.52
C ILE A 291 31.06 16.31 -0.14
N GLU A 292 30.09 17.20 0.11
CA GLU A 292 29.89 17.85 1.41
C GLU A 292 29.62 16.85 2.55
N ARG A 293 29.03 15.69 2.24
CA ARG A 293 28.84 14.57 3.17
C ARG A 293 30.09 13.70 3.33
N GLY A 294 31.22 14.07 2.73
CA GLY A 294 32.50 13.37 2.86
C GLY A 294 32.68 12.15 1.97
N TYR A 295 31.86 11.96 0.91
CA TYR A 295 32.08 10.86 -0.02
C TYR A 295 33.15 11.20 -1.07
N SER A 296 34.03 10.25 -1.35
CA SER A 296 34.97 10.36 -2.46
C SER A 296 34.25 10.21 -3.80
N LYS A 297 34.82 10.76 -4.89
CA LYS A 297 34.25 10.63 -6.25
C LYS A 297 34.02 9.18 -6.66
N ALA A 298 34.91 8.25 -6.28
CA ALA A 298 34.74 6.82 -6.56
C ALA A 298 33.53 6.22 -5.82
N GLN A 299 33.33 6.61 -4.55
CA GLN A 299 32.16 6.18 -3.76
C GLN A 299 30.87 6.75 -4.30
N ILE A 300 30.86 8.02 -4.75
CA ILE A 300 29.72 8.67 -5.39
C ILE A 300 29.32 7.89 -6.63
N LYS A 301 30.24 7.70 -7.56
CA LYS A 301 30.00 6.95 -8.80
C LYS A 301 29.44 5.55 -8.53
N HIS A 302 30.01 4.84 -7.58
CA HIS A 302 29.53 3.49 -7.20
C HIS A 302 28.11 3.52 -6.66
N ARG A 303 27.78 4.48 -5.80
CA ARG A 303 26.44 4.60 -5.19
C ARG A 303 25.38 5.04 -6.19
N LEU A 304 25.69 5.94 -7.10
CA LEU A 304 24.80 6.35 -8.20
C LEU A 304 24.48 5.16 -9.11
N ASN A 305 25.49 4.38 -9.50
CA ASN A 305 25.31 3.21 -10.34
C ASN A 305 24.53 2.06 -9.65
N SER A 306 24.41 2.07 -8.33
CA SER A 306 23.73 1.03 -7.56
C SER A 306 22.23 1.29 -7.31
N GLN A 307 21.73 2.46 -7.70
CA GLN A 307 20.32 2.85 -7.55
C GLN A 307 19.68 3.05 -8.93
N PHE A 308 18.37 2.93 -8.97
CA PHE A 308 17.63 3.32 -10.16
C PHE A 308 17.65 4.83 -10.34
N THR A 309 17.78 5.26 -11.58
CA THR A 309 17.69 6.66 -11.96
C THR A 309 16.30 7.21 -11.69
N PHE A 310 16.18 8.53 -11.58
CA PHE A 310 14.89 9.22 -11.44
C PHE A 310 13.87 8.73 -12.47
N ASN A 311 14.24 8.70 -13.76
CA ASN A 311 13.34 8.28 -14.83
C ASN A 311 12.84 6.85 -14.66
N LEU A 312 13.71 5.91 -14.27
CA LEU A 312 13.30 4.52 -14.06
C LEU A 312 12.39 4.38 -12.83
N LYS A 313 12.70 5.09 -11.73
CA LYS A 313 11.82 5.13 -10.55
C LYS A 313 10.44 5.68 -10.91
N ARG A 314 10.39 6.77 -11.66
CA ARG A 314 9.17 7.40 -12.14
C ARG A 314 8.33 6.41 -12.97
N GLU A 315 8.92 5.80 -13.99
CA GLU A 315 8.25 4.83 -14.85
C GLU A 315 7.65 3.67 -14.04
N MET A 316 8.41 3.12 -13.11
CA MET A 316 7.94 2.00 -12.27
C MET A 316 6.77 2.41 -11.37
N LEU A 317 6.84 3.60 -10.76
CA LEU A 317 5.77 4.10 -9.90
C LEU A 317 4.51 4.44 -10.69
N GLU A 318 4.64 5.13 -11.84
CA GLU A 318 3.51 5.43 -12.74
C GLU A 318 2.84 4.15 -13.25
N LYS A 319 3.64 3.14 -13.64
CA LYS A 319 3.14 1.83 -14.03
C LYS A 319 2.37 1.14 -12.91
N ARG A 320 2.86 1.22 -11.67
CA ARG A 320 2.18 0.63 -10.51
C ARG A 320 0.87 1.34 -10.20
N ILE A 321 0.85 2.66 -10.21
CA ILE A 321 -0.37 3.47 -10.07
C ILE A 321 -1.41 3.10 -11.14
N ALA A 322 -0.97 2.97 -12.39
CA ALA A 322 -1.86 2.57 -13.49
C ALA A 322 -2.41 1.14 -13.32
N GLN A 323 -1.60 0.19 -12.85
CA GLN A 323 -2.02 -1.20 -12.61
C GLN A 323 -3.03 -1.32 -11.46
N ASP A 324 -2.81 -0.60 -10.38
CA ASP A 324 -3.65 -0.64 -9.19
C ASP A 324 -4.83 0.35 -9.27
N HIS A 325 -4.88 1.18 -10.32
CA HIS A 325 -5.85 2.26 -10.54
C HIS A 325 -5.97 3.21 -9.34
N HIS A 326 -4.89 3.32 -8.53
CA HIS A 326 -4.87 4.11 -7.32
C HIS A 326 -3.46 4.58 -6.97
N GLY A 327 -3.38 5.77 -6.37
CA GLY A 327 -2.16 6.42 -5.92
C GLY A 327 -1.90 7.73 -6.66
N LYS A 328 -0.98 8.51 -6.11
CA LYS A 328 -0.55 9.81 -6.68
C LYS A 328 0.96 9.96 -6.61
N LEU A 329 1.54 10.42 -7.70
CA LEU A 329 2.96 10.75 -7.78
C LEU A 329 3.11 12.27 -7.80
N TRP A 330 3.72 12.84 -6.74
CA TRP A 330 4.17 14.23 -6.71
C TRP A 330 5.65 14.25 -7.11
N ILE A 331 5.99 15.06 -8.09
CA ILE A 331 7.38 15.23 -8.52
C ILE A 331 7.84 16.61 -8.04
N VAL A 332 8.96 16.66 -7.34
CA VAL A 332 9.56 17.89 -6.84
C VAL A 332 11.01 18.01 -7.30
N ASP A 333 11.43 19.21 -7.66
CA ASP A 333 12.80 19.53 -8.06
C ASP A 333 13.64 19.82 -6.81
N GLY A 334 14.44 18.85 -6.39
CA GLY A 334 15.33 18.97 -5.23
C GLY A 334 16.58 19.83 -5.48
N SER A 335 16.82 20.26 -6.73
CA SER A 335 17.92 21.18 -7.08
C SER A 335 17.55 22.64 -6.80
N LYS A 336 16.27 22.90 -6.59
CA LYS A 336 15.72 24.24 -6.31
C LYS A 336 15.05 24.27 -4.94
N GLU A 337 14.70 25.48 -4.51
CA GLU A 337 13.86 25.64 -3.33
C GLU A 337 12.46 25.08 -3.62
N ILE A 338 12.04 24.12 -2.80
CA ILE A 338 10.73 23.45 -2.92
C ILE A 338 9.67 24.30 -2.24
N ASP A 339 8.60 24.64 -2.94
CA ASP A 339 7.41 25.25 -2.33
C ASP A 339 6.71 24.23 -1.43
N LEU A 340 7.15 24.20 -0.17
CA LEU A 340 6.68 23.28 0.84
C LEU A 340 5.20 23.51 1.20
N VAL A 341 4.75 24.76 1.19
CA VAL A 341 3.37 25.12 1.53
C VAL A 341 2.42 24.57 0.48
N LYS A 342 2.79 24.73 -0.79
CA LYS A 342 2.03 24.20 -1.92
C LYS A 342 2.00 22.67 -1.88
N LEU A 343 3.17 22.03 -1.75
CA LEU A 343 3.25 20.54 -1.69
C LEU A 343 2.44 19.97 -0.54
N TYR A 344 2.57 20.55 0.66
CA TYR A 344 1.81 20.11 1.84
C TYR A 344 0.31 20.29 1.63
N GLY A 345 -0.10 21.43 1.06
CA GLY A 345 -1.51 21.70 0.73
C GLY A 345 -2.07 20.71 -0.30
N GLU A 346 -1.31 20.37 -1.33
CA GLU A 346 -1.71 19.36 -2.32
C GLU A 346 -1.86 17.95 -1.70
N ILE A 347 -0.96 17.60 -0.77
CA ILE A 347 -1.05 16.32 -0.04
C ILE A 347 -2.29 16.31 0.86
N GLU A 348 -2.52 17.35 1.65
CA GLU A 348 -3.69 17.46 2.53
C GLU A 348 -5.01 17.39 1.74
N THR A 349 -5.13 18.16 0.66
CA THR A 349 -6.31 18.16 -0.22
C THR A 349 -6.57 16.77 -0.79
N TYR A 350 -5.54 16.07 -1.26
CA TYR A 350 -5.68 14.71 -1.78
C TYR A 350 -6.34 13.75 -0.80
N PHE A 351 -6.03 13.84 0.49
CA PHE A 351 -6.65 13.00 1.52
C PHE A 351 -7.97 13.55 2.08
N MET A 352 -8.37 14.77 1.73
CA MET A 352 -9.68 15.34 2.07
C MET A 352 -10.72 15.02 0.98
N ASP A 353 -10.28 14.98 -0.27
CA ASP A 353 -11.13 14.69 -1.44
C ASP A 353 -11.38 13.18 -1.61
N ASP A 354 -10.56 12.35 -0.98
CA ASP A 354 -10.73 10.91 -0.85
C ASP A 354 -11.56 10.56 0.42
#